data_f90bd4b74baf03c486f14ea7daebdaeb
#
_entry.id   f90bd4b74baf03c486f14ea7daebdaeb
#
_cell.length_a   1.000
_cell.length_b   1.000
_cell.length_c   1.000
_cell.angle_alpha   90.00
_cell.angle_beta   90.00
_cell.angle_gamma   90.00
#
_symmetry.space_group_name_H-M   'P 1'
#
loop_
_entity.id
_entity.type
_entity.pdbx_description
1 polymer ?
#
loop_
_entity_poly.entity_id
_entity_poly.type
_entity_poly.pdbx_seq_one_letter_code
_entity_poly.pdbx_strand_id
1 'polypeptide(L)'
;KFKLRNLERVAITINYTSAPEIPTVHMGSRTTSYIMKGVTNAHSNFAKAFRENHWYNISGIDVYTMSNNMSAIAIIGNSITDGKCSTDNAQNRWPDVMSEMLQLKHKITNQGVLNLGIGNNRVTVPGGFGALAKERFDRDILMQSGVKKVVIFEGVNDIGAARSGSSETVARKIIESIQGMVKKAKARKMKVY
;
A
#
# COMPACT_ATOMS: atom_id res chain seq x y z
N LYS A 1 -12.21 -21.98 -2.05
CA LYS A 1 -11.64 -21.54 -0.76
C LYS A 1 -10.35 -22.30 -0.52
N PHE A 2 -9.25 -21.60 -0.24
CA PHE A 2 -7.99 -22.21 0.21
C PHE A 2 -7.58 -21.57 1.54
N LYS A 3 -6.78 -22.30 2.31
CA LYS A 3 -6.29 -21.81 3.60
C LYS A 3 -4.98 -21.07 3.35
N LEU A 4 -4.85 -19.89 3.92
CA LEU A 4 -3.60 -19.14 3.96
C LEU A 4 -2.94 -19.33 5.32
N ARG A 5 -1.63 -19.50 5.31
CA ARG A 5 -0.78 -19.44 6.49
C ARG A 5 -0.25 -18.02 6.67
N ASN A 6 0.13 -17.68 7.88
CA ASN A 6 0.78 -16.42 8.15
C ASN A 6 2.07 -16.29 7.32
N LEU A 7 2.30 -15.11 6.74
CA LEU A 7 3.44 -14.78 5.89
C LEU A 7 3.57 -15.64 4.62
N GLU A 8 2.50 -16.35 4.23
CA GLU A 8 2.49 -17.13 3.00
C GLU A 8 2.46 -16.21 1.78
N ARG A 9 3.27 -16.53 0.77
CA ARG A 9 3.26 -15.81 -0.52
C ARG A 9 2.12 -16.34 -1.38
N VAL A 10 1.40 -15.43 -2.02
CA VAL A 10 0.27 -15.74 -2.88
C VAL A 10 0.59 -15.31 -4.30
N ALA A 11 0.34 -16.19 -5.27
CA ALA A 11 0.33 -15.84 -6.68
C ALA A 11 -1.11 -15.52 -7.11
N ILE A 12 -1.28 -14.43 -7.84
CA ILE A 12 -2.59 -14.01 -8.37
C ILE A 12 -2.53 -14.10 -9.89
N THR A 13 -3.43 -14.88 -10.49
CA THR A 13 -3.59 -14.96 -11.94
C THR A 13 -4.82 -14.18 -12.35
N ILE A 14 -4.67 -13.26 -13.29
CA ILE A 14 -5.76 -12.44 -13.83
C ILE A 14 -5.83 -12.68 -15.34
N ASN A 15 -7.02 -13.00 -15.84
CA ASN A 15 -7.27 -13.08 -17.28
C ASN A 15 -8.04 -11.84 -17.72
N TYR A 16 -7.50 -11.13 -18.71
CA TYR A 16 -8.14 -9.98 -19.31
C TYR A 16 -8.71 -10.37 -20.67
N THR A 17 -10.01 -10.21 -20.88
CA THR A 17 -10.65 -10.31 -22.20
C THR A 17 -10.46 -9.04 -23.00
N SER A 18 -10.40 -7.89 -22.32
CA SER A 18 -10.01 -6.60 -22.86
C SER A 18 -9.25 -5.84 -21.80
N ALA A 19 -8.23 -5.10 -22.20
CA ALA A 19 -7.49 -4.22 -21.30
C ALA A 19 -8.05 -2.79 -21.42
N PRO A 20 -8.10 -2.01 -20.32
CA PRO A 20 -8.40 -0.58 -20.41
C PRO A 20 -7.28 0.13 -21.15
N GLU A 21 -7.61 1.20 -21.86
CA GLU A 21 -6.63 2.03 -22.56
C GLU A 21 -5.58 2.59 -21.60
N ILE A 22 -6.01 2.99 -20.41
CA ILE A 22 -5.13 3.45 -19.33
C ILE A 22 -5.34 2.56 -18.11
N PRO A 23 -4.50 1.54 -17.90
CA PRO A 23 -4.62 0.65 -16.75
C PRO A 23 -4.17 1.33 -15.45
N THR A 24 -4.77 0.93 -14.34
CA THR A 24 -4.22 1.24 -13.02
C THR A 24 -2.95 0.43 -12.80
N VAL A 25 -1.85 1.06 -12.41
CA VAL A 25 -0.55 0.43 -12.23
C VAL A 25 0.07 0.81 -10.91
N HIS A 26 0.72 -0.15 -10.25
CA HIS A 26 1.57 0.10 -9.10
C HIS A 26 3.04 0.05 -9.54
N MET A 27 3.59 1.22 -9.86
CA MET A 27 4.96 1.37 -10.39
C MET A 27 6.04 0.94 -9.39
N GLY A 28 5.80 1.12 -8.10
CA GLY A 28 6.74 0.79 -7.03
C GLY A 28 6.58 -0.60 -6.44
N SER A 29 5.87 -1.52 -7.10
CA SER A 29 5.50 -2.82 -6.50
C SER A 29 6.69 -3.72 -6.14
N ARG A 30 7.87 -3.51 -6.75
CA ARG A 30 9.06 -4.33 -6.51
C ARG A 30 8.81 -5.83 -6.63
N THR A 31 7.80 -6.21 -7.40
CA THR A 31 7.38 -7.58 -7.59
C THR A 31 7.15 -7.85 -9.07
N THR A 32 7.75 -8.93 -9.57
CA THR A 32 7.66 -9.26 -10.99
C THR A 32 6.27 -9.81 -11.33
N SER A 33 5.64 -9.19 -12.31
CA SER A 33 4.47 -9.72 -13.01
C SER A 33 4.90 -10.45 -14.27
N TYR A 34 4.20 -11.52 -14.60
CA TYR A 34 4.42 -12.34 -15.77
C TYR A 34 3.22 -12.20 -16.70
N ILE A 35 3.42 -11.67 -17.88
CA ILE A 35 2.35 -11.35 -18.83
C ILE A 35 2.47 -12.24 -20.04
N MET A 36 1.41 -12.95 -20.38
CA MET A 36 1.33 -13.79 -21.57
C MET A 36 0.07 -13.46 -22.38
N LYS A 37 0.20 -13.54 -23.70
CA LYS A 37 -0.92 -13.46 -24.63
C LYS A 37 -1.58 -14.83 -24.77
N GLY A 38 -2.90 -14.85 -24.84
CA GLY A 38 -3.70 -16.08 -25.01
C GLY A 38 -4.43 -16.50 -23.75
N VAL A 39 -5.13 -17.60 -23.82
CA VAL A 39 -5.88 -18.15 -22.67
C VAL A 39 -4.93 -18.94 -21.77
N THR A 40 -4.84 -18.56 -20.52
CA THR A 40 -4.00 -19.21 -19.51
C THR A 40 -4.81 -19.52 -18.26
N ASN A 41 -4.24 -20.35 -17.40
CA ASN A 41 -4.77 -20.64 -16.06
C ASN A 41 -3.65 -20.60 -15.02
N ALA A 42 -3.99 -20.81 -13.76
CA ALA A 42 -3.03 -20.77 -12.66
C ALA A 42 -1.88 -21.79 -12.78
N HIS A 43 -2.03 -22.80 -13.60
CA HIS A 43 -1.02 -23.84 -13.85
C HIS A 43 -0.26 -23.65 -15.16
N SER A 44 -0.50 -22.58 -15.90
CA SER A 44 0.19 -22.29 -17.15
C SER A 44 1.68 -22.07 -16.91
N ASN A 45 2.51 -22.51 -17.87
CA ASN A 45 3.94 -22.26 -17.81
C ASN A 45 4.25 -20.84 -18.29
N PHE A 46 4.71 -19.98 -17.40
CA PHE A 46 5.07 -18.58 -17.65
C PHE A 46 6.57 -18.37 -17.99
N ALA A 47 7.32 -19.44 -18.29
CA ALA A 47 8.76 -19.32 -18.57
C ALA A 47 9.11 -18.37 -19.73
N LYS A 48 8.22 -18.28 -20.74
CA LYS A 48 8.36 -17.38 -21.90
C LYS A 48 7.54 -16.09 -21.77
N ALA A 49 6.98 -15.80 -20.60
CA ALA A 49 6.19 -14.59 -20.39
C ALA A 49 7.06 -13.33 -20.45
N PHE A 50 6.49 -12.24 -20.92
CA PHE A 50 7.04 -10.91 -20.71
C PHE A 50 7.07 -10.63 -19.21
N ARG A 51 8.15 -10.02 -18.72
CA ARG A 51 8.33 -9.71 -17.29
C ARG A 51 8.35 -8.21 -17.07
N GLU A 52 7.59 -7.77 -16.08
CA GLU A 52 7.53 -6.36 -15.67
C GLU A 52 7.53 -6.27 -14.14
N ASN A 53 8.26 -5.31 -13.58
CA ASN A 53 8.32 -5.11 -12.13
C ASN A 53 7.20 -4.21 -11.60
N HIS A 54 6.03 -4.33 -12.18
CA HIS A 54 4.82 -3.64 -11.77
C HIS A 54 3.68 -4.63 -11.70
N TRP A 55 2.66 -4.35 -10.91
CA TRP A 55 1.39 -5.04 -11.08
C TRP A 55 0.28 -4.07 -11.50
N TYR A 56 -0.77 -4.63 -12.06
CA TYR A 56 -1.85 -3.88 -12.68
C TYR A 56 -3.20 -4.29 -12.08
N ASN A 57 -4.08 -3.30 -11.87
CA ASN A 57 -5.49 -3.51 -11.52
C ASN A 57 -5.76 -4.34 -10.26
N ILE A 58 -4.81 -4.37 -9.33
CA ILE A 58 -4.96 -5.01 -8.01
C ILE A 58 -4.99 -3.91 -6.96
N SER A 59 -6.06 -3.84 -6.18
CA SER A 59 -6.21 -2.86 -5.10
C SER A 59 -5.96 -3.43 -3.70
N GLY A 60 -6.14 -4.73 -3.52
CA GLY A 60 -5.92 -5.37 -2.21
C GLY A 60 -6.33 -6.83 -2.20
N ILE A 61 -6.05 -7.49 -1.09
CA ILE A 61 -6.46 -8.86 -0.80
C ILE A 61 -7.12 -8.88 0.58
N ASP A 62 -8.37 -9.27 0.64
CA ASP A 62 -9.07 -9.50 1.89
C ASP A 62 -9.01 -10.98 2.28
N VAL A 63 -8.77 -11.24 3.55
CA VAL A 63 -8.74 -12.60 4.11
C VAL A 63 -9.94 -12.77 5.04
N TYR A 64 -10.76 -13.76 4.75
CA TYR A 64 -11.85 -14.13 5.63
C TYR A 64 -11.34 -14.86 6.89
N THR A 65 -11.82 -14.45 8.04
CA THR A 65 -11.49 -15.09 9.33
C THR A 65 -12.74 -15.25 10.21
N MET A 66 -12.80 -16.35 10.97
CA MET A 66 -13.82 -16.57 12.00
C MET A 66 -13.44 -15.93 13.33
N SER A 67 -12.20 -15.45 13.48
CA SER A 67 -11.72 -14.86 14.73
C SER A 67 -12.07 -13.39 14.83
N ASN A 68 -12.74 -13.00 15.89
CA ASN A 68 -13.06 -11.59 16.19
C ASN A 68 -11.85 -10.76 16.65
N ASN A 69 -10.72 -11.42 16.90
CA ASN A 69 -9.48 -10.79 17.37
C ASN A 69 -8.52 -10.38 16.23
N MET A 70 -8.92 -10.58 14.99
CA MET A 70 -8.10 -10.19 13.83
C MET A 70 -8.31 -8.71 13.48
N SER A 71 -7.24 -8.06 13.10
CA SER A 71 -7.29 -6.67 12.61
C SER A 71 -6.11 -6.37 11.68
N ALA A 72 -6.12 -5.18 11.08
CA ALA A 72 -5.05 -4.73 10.22
C ALA A 72 -4.48 -3.37 10.68
N ILE A 73 -3.22 -3.17 10.33
CA ILE A 73 -2.48 -1.92 10.40
C ILE A 73 -2.38 -1.39 8.98
N ALA A 74 -2.96 -0.25 8.68
CA ALA A 74 -2.83 0.40 7.39
C ALA A 74 -1.76 1.49 7.47
N ILE A 75 -0.90 1.55 6.47
CA ILE A 75 0.21 2.48 6.43
C ILE A 75 0.06 3.35 5.19
N ILE A 76 -0.27 4.62 5.37
CA ILE A 76 -0.26 5.60 4.29
C ILE A 76 1.10 6.27 4.26
N GLY A 77 1.71 6.33 3.08
CA GLY A 77 3.08 6.82 2.94
C GLY A 77 3.48 7.09 1.48
N ASN A 78 4.69 7.59 1.34
CA ASN A 78 5.32 7.91 0.06
C ASN A 78 6.26 6.77 -0.42
N SER A 79 7.27 7.11 -1.23
CA SER A 79 8.23 6.15 -1.79
C SER A 79 8.98 5.34 -0.74
N ILE A 80 9.22 5.87 0.46
CA ILE A 80 9.90 5.16 1.54
C ILE A 80 9.04 3.98 2.00
N THR A 81 7.74 4.21 2.13
CA THR A 81 6.76 3.17 2.48
C THR A 81 6.48 2.23 1.31
N ASP A 82 6.34 2.77 0.11
CA ASP A 82 6.17 2.02 -1.14
C ASP A 82 7.30 1.01 -1.36
N GLY A 83 8.52 1.33 -0.92
CA GLY A 83 9.67 0.43 -0.94
C GLY A 83 10.79 0.87 -1.86
N LYS A 84 10.94 2.17 -2.12
CA LYS A 84 12.09 2.68 -2.88
C LYS A 84 13.40 2.18 -2.28
N CYS A 85 14.29 1.66 -3.13
CA CYS A 85 15.57 1.05 -2.78
C CYS A 85 15.48 -0.31 -2.05
N SER A 86 14.30 -0.88 -1.88
CA SER A 86 14.18 -2.28 -1.47
C SER A 86 14.53 -3.22 -2.63
N THR A 87 14.78 -4.49 -2.34
CA THR A 87 15.21 -5.48 -3.32
C THR A 87 14.01 -6.05 -4.07
N ASP A 88 14.07 -6.07 -5.39
CA ASP A 88 13.01 -6.66 -6.23
C ASP A 88 12.78 -8.14 -5.84
N ASN A 89 11.52 -8.51 -5.71
CA ASN A 89 11.03 -9.84 -5.33
C ASN A 89 11.43 -10.34 -3.92
N ALA A 90 12.19 -9.58 -3.14
CA ALA A 90 12.61 -9.99 -1.79
C ALA A 90 11.52 -9.76 -0.74
N GLN A 91 10.52 -8.93 -1.02
CA GLN A 91 9.48 -8.53 -0.04
C GLN A 91 10.12 -8.00 1.25
N ASN A 92 11.06 -7.07 1.12
CA ASN A 92 11.83 -6.51 2.23
C ASN A 92 11.64 -4.99 2.39
N ARG A 93 10.48 -4.46 2.02
CA ARG A 93 10.06 -3.12 2.38
C ARG A 93 9.89 -3.04 3.89
N TRP A 94 10.04 -1.85 4.48
CA TRP A 94 9.88 -1.75 5.92
C TRP A 94 8.52 -2.24 6.46
N PRO A 95 7.37 -2.09 5.74
CA PRO A 95 6.12 -2.69 6.19
C PRO A 95 6.13 -4.23 6.14
N ASP A 96 6.83 -4.83 5.15
CA ASP A 96 7.00 -6.27 5.06
C ASP A 96 7.80 -6.79 6.26
N VAL A 97 8.95 -6.15 6.54
CA VAL A 97 9.80 -6.47 7.70
C VAL A 97 9.05 -6.27 9.02
N MET A 98 8.23 -5.20 9.13
CA MET A 98 7.39 -4.99 10.30
C MET A 98 6.40 -6.15 10.49
N SER A 99 5.75 -6.61 9.41
CA SER A 99 4.83 -7.75 9.45
C SER A 99 5.53 -9.02 9.92
N GLU A 100 6.71 -9.29 9.39
CA GLU A 100 7.54 -10.42 9.79
C GLU A 100 7.95 -10.34 11.27
N MET A 101 8.42 -9.19 11.73
CA MET A 101 8.80 -8.97 13.12
C MET A 101 7.63 -9.14 14.08
N LEU A 102 6.44 -8.60 13.75
CA LEU A 102 5.25 -8.79 14.55
C LEU A 102 4.96 -10.27 14.77
N GLN A 103 5.01 -11.06 13.71
CA GLN A 103 4.63 -12.46 13.75
C GLN A 103 5.72 -13.38 14.28
N LEU A 104 6.95 -13.25 13.80
CA LEU A 104 8.03 -14.17 14.16
C LEU A 104 8.71 -13.81 15.49
N LYS A 105 8.99 -12.53 15.72
CA LYS A 105 9.69 -12.06 16.92
C LYS A 105 8.72 -11.82 18.08
N HIS A 106 7.64 -11.09 17.83
CA HIS A 106 6.71 -10.66 18.89
C HIS A 106 5.51 -11.58 19.05
N LYS A 107 5.37 -12.63 18.22
CA LYS A 107 4.27 -13.61 18.25
C LYS A 107 2.87 -12.97 18.12
N ILE A 108 2.80 -11.79 17.51
CA ILE A 108 1.55 -11.09 17.22
C ILE A 108 1.06 -11.56 15.85
N THR A 109 0.25 -12.60 15.83
CA THR A 109 -0.20 -13.28 14.59
C THR A 109 -1.57 -12.84 14.10
N ASN A 110 -2.22 -11.94 14.83
CA ASN A 110 -3.57 -11.46 14.56
C ASN A 110 -3.60 -10.04 13.94
N GLN A 111 -2.50 -9.58 13.39
CA GLN A 111 -2.38 -8.29 12.73
C GLN A 111 -1.93 -8.46 11.28
N GLY A 112 -2.77 -8.05 10.31
CA GLY A 112 -2.35 -7.81 8.95
C GLY A 112 -1.65 -6.46 8.82
N VAL A 113 -0.79 -6.30 7.81
CA VAL A 113 -0.14 -5.03 7.47
C VAL A 113 -0.46 -4.70 6.02
N LEU A 114 -1.06 -3.52 5.80
CA LEU A 114 -1.35 -3.00 4.48
C LEU A 114 -0.35 -1.88 4.17
N ASN A 115 0.45 -2.09 3.14
CA ASN A 115 1.32 -1.06 2.59
C ASN A 115 0.57 -0.26 1.54
N LEU A 116 0.22 0.99 1.84
CA LEU A 116 -0.48 1.93 0.97
C LEU A 116 0.43 3.11 0.60
N GLY A 117 1.74 2.86 0.55
CA GLY A 117 2.73 3.78 0.04
C GLY A 117 2.58 3.99 -1.47
N ILE A 118 2.81 5.22 -1.91
CA ILE A 118 2.85 5.59 -3.33
C ILE A 118 4.11 6.42 -3.56
N GLY A 119 4.94 6.02 -4.53
CA GLY A 119 6.14 6.79 -4.92
C GLY A 119 5.80 8.25 -5.19
N ASN A 120 6.62 9.17 -4.66
CA ASN A 120 6.43 10.62 -4.80
C ASN A 120 5.06 11.15 -4.35
N ASN A 121 4.32 10.42 -3.50
CA ASN A 121 3.05 10.91 -2.97
C ASN A 121 3.27 12.11 -2.04
N ARG A 122 2.26 12.95 -1.94
CA ARG A 122 2.27 14.19 -1.14
C ARG A 122 0.98 14.32 -0.34
N VAL A 123 1.04 15.08 0.73
CA VAL A 123 -0.11 15.35 1.60
C VAL A 123 -1.01 16.44 1.03
N THR A 124 -0.40 17.57 0.61
CA THR A 124 -1.12 18.81 0.29
C THR A 124 -0.69 19.46 -1.01
N VAL A 125 0.56 19.31 -1.41
CA VAL A 125 1.13 20.02 -2.58
C VAL A 125 0.90 19.18 -3.84
N PRO A 126 0.15 19.67 -4.85
CA PRO A 126 -0.05 18.95 -6.11
C PRO A 126 1.26 18.66 -6.86
N GLY A 127 1.21 17.72 -7.81
CA GLY A 127 2.34 17.37 -8.70
C GLY A 127 3.17 16.15 -8.23
N GLY A 128 2.72 15.42 -7.20
CA GLY A 128 3.19 14.07 -6.88
C GLY A 128 2.47 13.00 -7.70
N PHE A 129 2.70 11.73 -7.37
CA PHE A 129 1.96 10.62 -7.97
C PHE A 129 0.73 10.28 -7.13
N GLY A 130 -0.32 9.82 -7.81
CA GLY A 130 -1.60 9.49 -7.21
C GLY A 130 -2.33 10.71 -6.63
N ALA A 131 -3.48 10.48 -6.02
CA ALA A 131 -4.19 11.50 -5.27
C ALA A 131 -3.41 11.89 -4.00
N LEU A 132 -3.59 13.12 -3.54
CA LEU A 132 -2.97 13.58 -2.30
C LEU A 132 -3.38 12.70 -1.12
N ALA A 133 -2.46 12.46 -0.18
CA ALA A 133 -2.72 11.57 0.95
C ALA A 133 -4.00 11.95 1.71
N LYS A 134 -4.26 13.25 1.90
CA LYS A 134 -5.50 13.75 2.53
C LYS A 134 -6.77 13.42 1.73
N GLU A 135 -6.67 13.30 0.40
CA GLU A 135 -7.80 13.01 -0.50
C GLU A 135 -8.09 11.53 -0.59
N ARG A 136 -7.04 10.70 -0.63
CA ARG A 136 -7.17 9.25 -0.70
C ARG A 136 -7.38 8.57 0.66
N PHE A 137 -7.24 9.31 1.77
CA PHE A 137 -7.27 8.76 3.13
C PHE A 137 -8.55 7.98 3.44
N ASP A 138 -9.70 8.51 3.04
CA ASP A 138 -10.99 7.87 3.31
C ASP A 138 -11.09 6.53 2.57
N ARG A 139 -10.77 6.52 1.28
CA ARG A 139 -10.79 5.32 0.44
C ARG A 139 -9.72 4.29 0.89
N ASP A 140 -8.48 4.75 1.06
CA ASP A 140 -7.34 3.85 1.23
C ASP A 140 -7.19 3.38 2.68
N ILE A 141 -7.73 4.12 3.66
CA ILE A 141 -7.59 3.80 5.08
C ILE A 141 -8.94 3.46 5.72
N LEU A 142 -9.89 4.41 5.69
CA LEU A 142 -11.11 4.27 6.50
C LEU A 142 -12.08 3.23 5.94
N MET A 143 -12.03 2.94 4.64
CA MET A 143 -12.89 1.97 3.97
C MET A 143 -12.25 0.57 3.89
N GLN A 144 -11.00 0.40 4.35
CA GLN A 144 -10.36 -0.92 4.32
C GLN A 144 -10.90 -1.84 5.41
N SER A 145 -11.09 -3.10 5.04
CA SER A 145 -11.63 -4.13 5.94
C SER A 145 -10.71 -4.37 7.13
N GLY A 146 -11.26 -4.41 8.33
CA GLY A 146 -10.56 -4.82 9.54
C GLY A 146 -9.47 -3.87 10.05
N VAL A 147 -9.26 -2.70 9.45
CA VAL A 147 -8.25 -1.74 9.91
C VAL A 147 -8.63 -1.15 11.27
N LYS A 148 -7.73 -1.28 12.24
CA LYS A 148 -7.85 -0.73 13.60
C LYS A 148 -6.68 0.19 13.99
N LYS A 149 -5.61 0.17 13.20
CA LYS A 149 -4.42 0.98 13.44
C LYS A 149 -3.99 1.63 12.14
N VAL A 150 -3.53 2.86 12.23
CA VAL A 150 -3.05 3.65 11.09
C VAL A 150 -1.67 4.21 11.41
N VAL A 151 -0.76 4.10 10.46
CA VAL A 151 0.51 4.81 10.46
C VAL A 151 0.47 5.84 9.34
N ILE A 152 0.77 7.10 9.66
CA ILE A 152 0.86 8.20 8.70
C ILE A 152 2.32 8.59 8.57
N PHE A 153 2.94 8.20 7.43
CA PHE A 153 4.35 8.46 7.17
C PHE A 153 4.52 9.22 5.86
N GLU A 154 4.12 10.48 5.89
CA GLU A 154 4.01 11.37 4.73
C GLU A 154 4.56 12.77 4.98
N GLY A 155 4.71 13.58 3.92
CA GLY A 155 5.03 15.00 3.96
C GLY A 155 6.41 15.36 3.45
N VAL A 156 7.36 14.42 3.36
CA VAL A 156 8.74 14.73 2.90
C VAL A 156 8.76 15.31 1.48
N ASN A 157 7.88 14.83 0.59
CA ASN A 157 7.80 15.32 -0.78
C ASN A 157 7.12 16.69 -0.89
N ASP A 158 6.24 17.03 0.05
CA ASP A 158 5.67 18.39 0.16
C ASP A 158 6.76 19.38 0.57
N ILE A 159 7.57 19.03 1.57
CA ILE A 159 8.70 19.83 2.05
C ILE A 159 9.72 20.02 0.93
N GLY A 160 10.10 18.93 0.25
CA GLY A 160 11.04 18.99 -0.89
C GLY A 160 10.54 19.77 -2.09
N ALA A 161 9.23 19.93 -2.25
CA ALA A 161 8.62 20.71 -3.31
C ALA A 161 8.32 22.17 -2.92
N ALA A 162 8.55 22.54 -1.67
CA ALA A 162 8.32 23.89 -1.20
C ALA A 162 9.28 24.88 -1.90
N ARG A 163 8.70 25.95 -2.46
CA ARG A 163 9.49 27.02 -3.06
C ARG A 163 10.08 27.92 -1.97
N SER A 164 11.13 28.66 -2.30
CA SER A 164 11.68 29.68 -1.42
C SER A 164 10.58 30.62 -0.90
N GLY A 165 10.55 30.87 0.41
CA GLY A 165 9.54 31.69 1.07
C GLY A 165 8.18 31.01 1.33
N SER A 166 7.96 29.78 0.90
CA SER A 166 6.69 29.05 1.11
C SER A 166 6.74 27.97 2.18
N SER A 167 7.90 27.70 2.77
CA SER A 167 8.14 26.55 3.67
C SER A 167 7.20 26.54 4.88
N GLU A 168 6.98 27.68 5.52
CA GLU A 168 6.07 27.79 6.67
C GLU A 168 4.62 27.48 6.28
N THR A 169 4.18 28.01 5.14
CA THR A 169 2.82 27.75 4.62
C THR A 169 2.64 26.26 4.28
N VAL A 170 3.65 25.63 3.67
CA VAL A 170 3.62 24.19 3.36
C VAL A 170 3.58 23.39 4.66
N ALA A 171 4.43 23.69 5.63
CA ALA A 171 4.46 23.01 6.93
C ALA A 171 3.10 23.08 7.64
N ARG A 172 2.50 24.27 7.71
CA ARG A 172 1.17 24.45 8.32
C ARG A 172 0.10 23.61 7.61
N LYS A 173 0.06 23.63 6.29
CA LYS A 173 -0.89 22.82 5.51
C LYS A 173 -0.71 21.31 5.74
N ILE A 174 0.53 20.84 5.86
CA ILE A 174 0.82 19.43 6.21
C ILE A 174 0.25 19.10 7.58
N ILE A 175 0.54 19.93 8.59
CA ILE A 175 0.07 19.75 9.97
C ILE A 175 -1.46 19.70 10.02
N GLU A 176 -2.13 20.68 9.43
CA GLU A 176 -3.60 20.74 9.37
C GLU A 176 -4.20 19.50 8.69
N SER A 177 -3.60 19.05 7.60
CA SER A 177 -4.07 17.87 6.87
C SER A 177 -3.87 16.58 7.67
N ILE A 178 -2.71 16.42 8.32
CA ILE A 178 -2.44 15.26 9.19
C ILE A 178 -3.40 15.29 10.39
N GLN A 179 -3.62 16.43 11.03
CA GLN A 179 -4.61 16.57 12.11
C GLN A 179 -6.01 16.19 11.64
N GLY A 180 -6.40 16.56 10.43
CA GLY A 180 -7.66 16.17 9.81
C GLY A 180 -7.78 14.66 9.63
N MET A 181 -6.74 14.01 9.09
CA MET A 181 -6.68 12.56 8.95
C MET A 181 -6.72 11.83 10.30
N VAL A 182 -5.99 12.33 11.30
CA VAL A 182 -6.01 11.80 12.68
C VAL A 182 -7.40 11.90 13.29
N LYS A 183 -8.08 13.04 13.13
CA LYS A 183 -9.47 13.23 13.60
C LYS A 183 -10.42 12.21 12.97
N LYS A 184 -10.34 12.03 11.67
CA LYS A 184 -11.15 11.03 10.94
C LYS A 184 -10.90 9.60 11.43
N ALA A 185 -9.63 9.20 11.58
CA ALA A 185 -9.26 7.86 12.08
C ALA A 185 -9.75 7.64 13.52
N LYS A 186 -9.58 8.62 14.39
CA LYS A 186 -10.06 8.54 15.79
C LYS A 186 -11.58 8.45 15.87
N ALA A 187 -12.33 9.12 15.00
CA ALA A 187 -13.78 8.99 14.90
C ALA A 187 -14.22 7.55 14.55
N ARG A 188 -13.37 6.79 13.84
CA ARG A 188 -13.52 5.35 13.58
C ARG A 188 -12.89 4.46 14.65
N LYS A 189 -12.52 5.02 15.81
CA LYS A 189 -11.87 4.32 16.93
C LYS A 189 -10.55 3.64 16.56
N MET A 190 -9.87 4.13 15.53
CA MET A 190 -8.55 3.65 15.14
C MET A 190 -7.46 4.28 16.01
N LYS A 191 -6.42 3.49 16.32
CA LYS A 191 -5.16 4.03 16.89
C LYS A 191 -4.33 4.63 15.76
N VAL A 192 -3.71 5.80 15.99
CA VAL A 192 -2.94 6.53 14.99
C VAL A 192 -1.51 6.74 15.50
N TYR A 193 -0.56 6.50 14.63
CA TYR A 193 0.88 6.62 14.85
C TYR A 193 1.52 7.48 13.77
#